data_ce663c72a93a7d89d6e9b9e24fc8f905
#
_entry.id   ce663c72a93a7d89d6e9b9e24fc8f905
#
_cell.length_a   1.000
_cell.length_b   1.000
_cell.length_c   1.000
_cell.angle_alpha   90.00
_cell.angle_beta   90.00
_cell.angle_gamma   90.00
#
_symmetry.space_group_name_H-M   'P 1'
#
loop_
_entity.id
_entity.type
_entity.pdbx_description
1 polymer ?
#
loop_
_entity_poly.entity_id
_entity_poly.type
_entity_poly.pdbx_seq_one_letter_code
_entity_poly.pdbx_strand_id
1 'polypeptide(L)'
;MRNWILCSCVALAVPCFALAQQPEQPAAADKTSQSTPSKNVTAQTKLADMLEAKVRAAWAAFKKRDKDGYAAFLTDDFQGVEADGGGERTKVQTLREVEHSMFTDYLLQLFQVQQLGAHYAFVTYESSMQFPKSPAQRFRRVFIGELWTNRDGEWKMMRYQETFVR
;
A
#
# COMPACT_ATOMS: atom_id res chain seq x y z
N MET A 1 17.83 -37.37 34.94
CA MET A 1 16.58 -38.12 35.29
C MET A 1 15.76 -38.22 34.03
N ARG A 2 15.59 -39.40 33.55
CA ARG A 2 14.93 -39.79 32.29
C ARG A 2 13.44 -39.90 32.56
N ASN A 3 12.59 -39.26 31.74
CA ASN A 3 11.20 -39.69 31.64
C ASN A 3 10.78 -39.78 30.18
N TRP A 4 10.57 -41.01 29.79
CA TRP A 4 9.88 -41.45 28.58
C TRP A 4 8.37 -41.34 28.79
N ILE A 5 7.61 -40.86 27.86
CA ILE A 5 6.17 -41.11 27.74
C ILE A 5 5.87 -41.38 26.24
N LEU A 6 5.64 -42.59 26.03
CA LEU A 6 4.79 -43.45 25.19
C LEU A 6 3.92 -42.79 24.12
N CYS A 7 4.18 -43.35 22.94
CA CYS A 7 3.40 -43.37 21.72
C CYS A 7 1.96 -43.86 21.94
N SER A 8 0.97 -43.16 21.40
CA SER A 8 -0.37 -43.73 21.16
C SER A 8 -0.76 -43.49 19.71
N CYS A 9 -0.67 -44.55 18.92
CA CYS A 9 -1.25 -44.64 17.59
C CYS A 9 -2.77 -44.73 17.69
N VAL A 10 -3.50 -43.78 17.14
CA VAL A 10 -4.93 -43.88 16.84
C VAL A 10 -5.11 -44.03 15.33
N ALA A 11 -5.46 -45.26 14.95
CA ALA A 11 -5.89 -45.55 13.58
C ALA A 11 -7.35 -45.07 13.42
N LEU A 12 -7.60 -44.14 12.52
CA LEU A 12 -8.95 -43.75 12.13
C LEU A 12 -9.24 -44.24 10.70
N ALA A 13 -10.26 -45.09 10.65
CA ALA A 13 -10.81 -45.69 9.44
C ALA A 13 -11.40 -44.65 8.48
N VAL A 14 -11.09 -44.78 7.20
CA VAL A 14 -11.68 -44.00 6.11
C VAL A 14 -12.99 -44.66 5.66
N PRO A 15 -14.15 -43.97 5.70
CA PRO A 15 -15.33 -44.48 4.99
C PRO A 15 -15.29 -44.12 3.51
N CYS A 16 -15.43 -45.14 2.65
CA CYS A 16 -15.74 -45.02 1.24
C CYS A 16 -17.07 -44.29 1.05
N PHE A 17 -17.06 -43.12 0.46
CA PHE A 17 -18.26 -42.49 -0.09
C PHE A 17 -18.41 -42.84 -1.56
N ALA A 18 -19.58 -43.42 -1.88
CA ALA A 18 -20.03 -43.82 -3.20
C ALA A 18 -20.16 -42.59 -4.13
N LEU A 19 -19.69 -42.72 -5.36
CA LEU A 19 -19.97 -41.79 -6.48
C LEU A 19 -21.47 -41.82 -6.78
N ALA A 20 -22.17 -40.74 -6.50
CA ALA A 20 -23.47 -40.46 -7.08
C ALA A 20 -23.25 -39.72 -8.42
N GLN A 21 -23.69 -40.36 -9.50
CA GLN A 21 -23.74 -39.77 -10.84
C GLN A 21 -24.75 -38.62 -10.84
N GLN A 22 -24.27 -37.41 -11.19
CA GLN A 22 -25.11 -36.24 -11.39
C GLN A 22 -25.63 -36.25 -12.86
N PRO A 23 -26.95 -36.02 -13.11
CA PRO A 23 -27.47 -36.00 -14.46
C PRO A 23 -26.99 -34.75 -15.23
N GLU A 24 -26.65 -34.97 -16.49
CA GLU A 24 -26.28 -33.93 -17.46
C GLU A 24 -27.40 -32.90 -17.61
N GLN A 25 -27.06 -31.63 -17.33
CA GLN A 25 -27.91 -30.48 -17.57
C GLN A 25 -27.60 -29.95 -18.98
N PRO A 26 -28.61 -29.71 -19.86
CA PRO A 26 -28.36 -29.26 -21.23
C PRO A 26 -27.74 -27.84 -21.24
N ALA A 27 -26.75 -27.66 -22.09
CA ALA A 27 -26.06 -26.43 -22.37
C ALA A 27 -27.01 -25.31 -22.77
N ALA A 28 -27.20 -24.31 -21.92
CA ALA A 28 -27.86 -23.07 -22.28
C ALA A 28 -26.86 -22.19 -23.05
N ALA A 29 -27.28 -21.71 -24.21
CA ALA A 29 -26.52 -20.86 -25.12
C ALA A 29 -25.94 -19.62 -24.40
N ASP A 30 -24.63 -19.49 -24.50
CA ASP A 30 -23.83 -18.35 -24.08
C ASP A 30 -24.20 -17.11 -24.91
N LYS A 31 -25.01 -16.23 -24.33
CA LYS A 31 -25.18 -14.88 -24.85
C LYS A 31 -23.97 -14.07 -24.39
N THR A 32 -23.02 -13.90 -25.30
CA THR A 32 -21.89 -12.95 -25.17
C THR A 32 -22.42 -11.58 -24.77
N SER A 33 -22.46 -11.29 -23.47
CA SER A 33 -22.68 -9.95 -22.95
C SER A 33 -21.42 -9.13 -23.21
N GLN A 34 -21.41 -8.37 -24.29
CA GLN A 34 -20.47 -7.25 -24.47
C GLN A 34 -20.70 -6.28 -23.31
N SER A 35 -19.85 -6.37 -22.28
CA SER A 35 -19.84 -5.43 -21.18
C SER A 35 -19.29 -4.09 -21.69
N THR A 36 -20.18 -3.12 -21.87
CA THR A 36 -19.84 -1.71 -22.03
C THR A 36 -18.87 -1.31 -20.89
N PRO A 37 -17.74 -0.60 -21.16
CA PRO A 37 -16.83 -0.18 -20.10
C PRO A 37 -17.59 0.66 -19.08
N SER A 38 -17.70 0.14 -17.86
CA SER A 38 -18.51 0.71 -16.81
C SER A 38 -17.97 2.10 -16.44
N LYS A 39 -18.85 3.07 -16.21
CA LYS A 39 -18.53 4.42 -15.68
C LYS A 39 -17.61 4.35 -14.44
N ASN A 40 -17.66 3.24 -13.69
CA ASN A 40 -16.80 2.98 -12.53
C ASN A 40 -15.32 2.83 -12.89
N VAL A 41 -14.97 2.20 -14.03
CA VAL A 41 -13.56 2.04 -14.45
C VAL A 41 -12.94 3.41 -14.74
N THR A 42 -13.66 4.28 -15.45
CA THR A 42 -13.17 5.63 -15.75
C THR A 42 -13.01 6.49 -14.50
N ALA A 43 -13.90 6.38 -13.52
CA ALA A 43 -13.82 7.12 -12.26
C ALA A 43 -12.63 6.64 -11.40
N GLN A 44 -12.40 5.33 -11.34
CA GLN A 44 -11.28 4.74 -10.61
C GLN A 44 -9.93 5.10 -11.24
N THR A 45 -9.83 5.12 -12.58
CA THR A 45 -8.62 5.56 -13.27
C THR A 45 -8.31 7.03 -12.96
N LYS A 46 -9.30 7.92 -13.02
CA LYS A 46 -9.14 9.34 -12.66
C LYS A 46 -8.68 9.55 -11.21
N LEU A 47 -9.21 8.76 -10.26
CA LEU A 47 -8.78 8.80 -8.88
C LEU A 47 -7.32 8.35 -8.74
N ALA A 48 -6.94 7.27 -9.43
CA ALA A 48 -5.58 6.76 -9.40
C ALA A 48 -4.59 7.79 -9.94
N ASP A 49 -4.85 8.37 -11.10
CA ASP A 49 -3.99 9.40 -11.72
C ASP A 49 -3.85 10.63 -10.80
N MET A 50 -4.94 11.06 -10.18
CA MET A 50 -4.94 12.20 -9.27
C MET A 50 -4.14 11.92 -8.00
N LEU A 51 -4.29 10.74 -7.38
CA LEU A 51 -3.54 10.40 -6.17
C LEU A 51 -2.05 10.17 -6.47
N GLU A 52 -1.71 9.53 -7.59
CA GLU A 52 -0.32 9.42 -8.03
C GLU A 52 0.32 10.81 -8.22
N ALA A 53 -0.39 11.74 -8.86
CA ALA A 53 0.10 13.11 -9.03
C ALA A 53 0.32 13.82 -7.67
N LYS A 54 -0.57 13.62 -6.69
CA LYS A 54 -0.40 14.17 -5.34
C LYS A 54 0.79 13.56 -4.62
N VAL A 55 1.00 12.24 -4.69
CA VAL A 55 2.18 11.59 -4.12
C VAL A 55 3.46 12.16 -4.73
N ARG A 56 3.53 12.26 -6.05
CA ARG A 56 4.69 12.85 -6.74
C ARG A 56 4.96 14.30 -6.32
N ALA A 57 3.90 15.10 -6.15
CA ALA A 57 4.02 16.48 -5.68
C ALA A 57 4.50 16.55 -4.21
N ALA A 58 4.01 15.67 -3.32
CA ALA A 58 4.48 15.56 -1.95
C ALA A 58 5.99 15.21 -1.89
N TRP A 59 6.43 14.22 -2.68
CA TRP A 59 7.85 13.87 -2.78
C TRP A 59 8.71 15.01 -3.34
N ALA A 60 8.18 15.78 -4.29
CA ALA A 60 8.88 16.96 -4.80
C ALA A 60 9.03 18.06 -3.74
N ALA A 61 8.02 18.29 -2.91
CA ALA A 61 8.09 19.19 -1.75
C ALA A 61 9.12 18.68 -0.72
N PHE A 62 9.09 17.38 -0.41
CA PHE A 62 10.04 16.75 0.50
C PHE A 62 11.50 16.91 0.01
N LYS A 63 11.79 16.63 -1.26
CA LYS A 63 13.13 16.82 -1.85
C LYS A 63 13.61 18.27 -1.75
N LYS A 64 12.69 19.23 -1.93
CA LYS A 64 12.99 20.67 -1.82
C LYS A 64 13.11 21.15 -0.37
N ARG A 65 12.81 20.31 0.61
CA ARG A 65 12.68 20.69 2.04
C ARG A 65 11.59 21.74 2.27
N ASP A 66 10.59 21.74 1.41
CA ASP A 66 9.43 22.63 1.49
C ASP A 66 8.42 22.03 2.49
N LYS A 67 8.61 22.40 3.75
CA LYS A 67 7.80 21.94 4.88
C LYS A 67 6.33 22.28 4.70
N ASP A 68 6.04 23.52 4.31
CA ASP A 68 4.66 24.00 4.19
C ASP A 68 3.96 23.36 2.97
N GLY A 69 4.68 23.24 1.86
CA GLY A 69 4.21 22.51 0.68
C GLY A 69 3.94 21.04 0.98
N TYR A 70 4.79 20.37 1.78
CA TYR A 70 4.55 18.99 2.20
C TYR A 70 3.38 18.88 3.19
N ALA A 71 3.27 19.83 4.15
CA ALA A 71 2.20 19.86 5.16
C ALA A 71 0.80 19.93 4.53
N ALA A 72 0.66 20.56 3.36
CA ALA A 72 -0.61 20.67 2.64
C ALA A 72 -1.18 19.31 2.21
N PHE A 73 -0.33 18.29 2.03
CA PHE A 73 -0.76 16.94 1.69
C PHE A 73 -1.18 16.09 2.90
N LEU A 74 -0.89 16.53 4.12
CA LEU A 74 -1.13 15.75 5.34
C LEU A 74 -2.42 16.21 6.04
N THR A 75 -3.17 15.25 6.61
CA THR A 75 -4.23 15.58 7.57
C THR A 75 -3.62 16.06 8.89
N ASP A 76 -4.42 16.71 9.74
CA ASP A 76 -3.94 17.17 11.05
C ASP A 76 -3.69 16.00 12.02
N ASP A 77 -4.43 14.91 11.84
CA ASP A 77 -4.29 13.64 12.57
C ASP A 77 -3.37 12.62 11.86
N PHE A 78 -2.47 13.11 10.99
CA PHE A 78 -1.51 12.27 10.28
C PHE A 78 -0.58 11.51 11.23
N GLN A 79 -0.31 10.26 10.87
CA GLN A 79 0.72 9.42 11.51
C GLN A 79 1.47 8.64 10.44
N GLY A 80 2.79 8.57 10.60
CA GLY A 80 3.71 7.84 9.73
C GLY A 80 4.58 6.86 10.49
N VAL A 81 4.98 5.78 9.83
CA VAL A 81 6.00 4.84 10.32
C VAL A 81 7.03 4.66 9.22
N GLU A 82 8.25 5.06 9.49
CA GLU A 82 9.36 4.85 8.58
C GLU A 82 10.10 3.54 8.87
N ALA A 83 10.81 3.02 7.86
CA ALA A 83 11.53 1.76 7.97
C ALA A 83 12.82 1.85 8.82
N ASP A 84 13.09 2.97 9.48
CA ASP A 84 14.29 3.22 10.30
C ASP A 84 14.23 2.64 11.71
N GLY A 85 13.07 2.12 12.13
CA GLY A 85 12.84 1.57 13.45
C GLY A 85 12.54 2.62 14.53
N GLY A 86 12.38 3.92 14.17
CA GLY A 86 12.08 5.01 15.09
C GLY A 86 10.65 5.04 15.63
N GLY A 87 9.80 4.14 15.13
CA GLY A 87 8.39 4.06 15.55
C GLY A 87 7.47 5.04 14.84
N GLU A 88 6.33 5.30 15.45
CA GLU A 88 5.29 6.17 14.90
C GLU A 88 5.66 7.65 15.06
N ARG A 89 5.36 8.42 14.01
CA ARG A 89 5.61 9.87 13.93
C ARG A 89 4.32 10.62 13.68
N THR A 90 4.12 11.70 14.41
CA THR A 90 3.06 12.68 14.17
C THR A 90 3.40 13.59 12.99
N LYS A 91 2.40 14.32 12.47
CA LYS A 91 2.59 15.38 11.45
C LYS A 91 3.76 16.31 11.80
N VAL A 92 3.82 16.80 13.05
CA VAL A 92 4.86 17.74 13.51
C VAL A 92 6.25 17.12 13.44
N GLN A 93 6.40 15.85 13.83
CA GLN A 93 7.68 15.13 13.77
C GLN A 93 8.11 14.91 12.32
N THR A 94 7.20 14.43 11.47
CA THR A 94 7.47 14.24 10.02
C THR A 94 7.88 15.56 9.36
N LEU A 95 7.23 16.67 9.66
CA LEU A 95 7.58 17.96 9.08
C LEU A 95 8.97 18.47 9.51
N ARG A 96 9.46 18.08 10.68
CA ARG A 96 10.86 18.33 11.07
C ARG A 96 11.83 17.51 10.24
N GLU A 97 11.48 16.28 9.90
CA GLU A 97 12.31 15.42 9.04
C GLU A 97 12.37 15.95 7.61
N VAL A 98 11.28 16.54 7.10
CA VAL A 98 11.28 17.25 5.81
C VAL A 98 12.34 18.34 5.79
N GLU A 99 12.41 19.19 6.82
CA GLU A 99 13.38 20.28 6.93
C GLU A 99 14.84 19.78 6.94
N HIS A 100 15.08 18.57 7.45
CA HIS A 100 16.42 18.00 7.64
C HIS A 100 16.73 16.90 6.61
N SER A 101 15.87 16.71 5.61
CA SER A 101 16.03 15.70 4.57
C SER A 101 17.39 15.78 3.89
N MET A 102 18.04 14.62 3.72
CA MET A 102 19.38 14.51 3.13
C MET A 102 19.41 13.77 1.80
N PHE A 103 18.30 13.21 1.32
CA PHE A 103 18.33 12.56 0.02
C PHE A 103 18.42 13.59 -1.11
N THR A 104 19.18 13.26 -2.15
CA THR A 104 19.45 14.14 -3.29
C THR A 104 18.59 13.86 -4.49
N ASP A 105 18.14 12.59 -4.60
CA ASP A 105 17.27 12.17 -5.68
C ASP A 105 16.39 11.00 -5.27
N TYR A 106 15.32 10.75 -6.02
CA TYR A 106 14.41 9.64 -5.82
C TYR A 106 13.76 9.19 -7.12
N LEU A 107 13.36 7.92 -7.16
CA LEU A 107 12.53 7.34 -8.21
C LEU A 107 11.30 6.70 -7.55
N LEU A 108 10.11 7.03 -8.05
CA LEU A 108 8.84 6.42 -7.63
C LEU A 108 8.30 5.56 -8.76
N GLN A 109 7.95 4.30 -8.44
CA GLN A 109 7.51 3.31 -9.42
C GLN A 109 6.51 2.32 -8.82
N LEU A 110 5.87 1.51 -9.67
CA LEU A 110 4.95 0.44 -9.30
C LEU A 110 3.73 0.92 -8.50
N PHE A 111 3.17 2.08 -8.89
CA PHE A 111 1.98 2.62 -8.25
C PHE A 111 0.78 1.70 -8.40
N GLN A 112 0.09 1.50 -7.29
CA GLN A 112 -1.24 0.88 -7.25
C GLN A 112 -2.15 1.73 -6.36
N VAL A 113 -3.38 1.96 -6.82
CA VAL A 113 -4.39 2.70 -6.06
C VAL A 113 -5.63 1.83 -5.92
N GLN A 114 -6.01 1.59 -4.68
CA GLN A 114 -7.23 0.88 -4.32
C GLN A 114 -8.19 1.85 -3.62
N GLN A 115 -9.34 2.10 -4.23
CA GLN A 115 -10.40 2.87 -3.57
C GLN A 115 -11.06 2.00 -2.48
N LEU A 116 -11.15 2.55 -1.26
CA LEU A 116 -11.75 1.90 -0.09
C LEU A 116 -13.07 2.62 0.29
N GLY A 117 -14.03 2.64 -0.64
CA GLY A 117 -15.29 3.37 -0.48
C GLY A 117 -15.22 4.82 -0.97
N ALA A 118 -16.16 5.67 -0.55
CA ALA A 118 -16.32 7.05 -1.08
C ALA A 118 -15.23 8.03 -0.60
N HIS A 119 -14.66 7.77 0.59
CA HIS A 119 -13.81 8.76 1.29
C HIS A 119 -12.40 8.28 1.58
N TYR A 120 -12.03 7.06 1.19
CA TYR A 120 -10.72 6.51 1.46
C TYR A 120 -10.13 5.83 0.24
N ALA A 121 -8.83 5.93 0.11
CA ALA A 121 -8.04 5.20 -0.88
C ALA A 121 -6.71 4.75 -0.27
N PHE A 122 -6.25 3.56 -0.66
CA PHE A 122 -4.95 3.05 -0.31
C PHE A 122 -4.05 3.12 -1.52
N VAL A 123 -2.90 3.76 -1.37
CA VAL A 123 -1.90 3.92 -2.43
C VAL A 123 -0.66 3.15 -2.02
N THR A 124 -0.13 2.31 -2.90
CA THR A 124 1.15 1.64 -2.69
C THR A 124 2.11 1.90 -3.84
N TYR A 125 3.39 1.96 -3.54
CA TYR A 125 4.44 2.16 -4.54
C TYR A 125 5.82 1.82 -3.96
N GLU A 126 6.83 1.73 -4.83
CA GLU A 126 8.23 1.68 -4.41
C GLU A 126 8.89 3.04 -4.56
N SER A 127 9.74 3.37 -3.60
CA SER A 127 10.67 4.49 -3.68
C SER A 127 12.10 4.01 -3.60
N SER A 128 12.95 4.53 -4.50
CA SER A 128 14.40 4.40 -4.42
C SER A 128 14.98 5.79 -4.17
N MET A 129 15.58 6.00 -3.00
CA MET A 129 16.18 7.26 -2.59
C MET A 129 17.69 7.21 -2.71
N GLN A 130 18.31 8.30 -3.16
CA GLN A 130 19.75 8.46 -3.25
C GLN A 130 20.26 9.43 -2.18
N PHE A 131 21.32 9.04 -1.46
CA PHE A 131 21.98 9.84 -0.42
C PHE A 131 23.44 10.15 -0.80
N PRO A 132 23.93 11.39 -0.61
CA PRO A 132 25.22 11.82 -1.18
C PRO A 132 26.45 11.34 -0.43
N LYS A 133 26.35 10.95 0.83
CA LYS A 133 27.52 10.90 1.74
C LYS A 133 27.90 9.53 2.28
N SER A 134 27.16 8.47 2.02
CA SER A 134 27.51 7.15 2.56
C SER A 134 27.59 6.10 1.47
N PRO A 135 28.77 5.49 1.21
CA PRO A 135 28.88 4.39 0.27
C PRO A 135 28.00 3.19 0.64
N ALA A 136 27.80 2.94 1.94
CA ALA A 136 27.00 1.83 2.44
C ALA A 136 25.49 2.10 2.41
N GLN A 137 25.07 3.37 2.37
CA GLN A 137 23.66 3.79 2.34
C GLN A 137 23.33 4.70 1.17
N ARG A 138 24.11 4.58 0.08
CA ARG A 138 23.94 5.46 -1.08
C ARG A 138 22.57 5.37 -1.73
N PHE A 139 21.96 4.19 -1.66
CA PHE A 139 20.62 3.93 -2.17
C PHE A 139 19.80 3.24 -1.09
N ARG A 140 18.62 3.76 -0.84
CA ARG A 140 17.61 3.16 0.03
C ARG A 140 16.39 2.85 -0.80
N ARG A 141 15.98 1.59 -0.84
CA ARG A 141 14.77 1.14 -1.52
C ARG A 141 13.74 0.70 -0.50
N VAL A 142 12.55 1.26 -0.59
CA VAL A 142 11.43 0.97 0.31
C VAL A 142 10.15 0.73 -0.47
N PHE A 143 9.30 -0.14 0.07
CA PHE A 143 7.92 -0.26 -0.33
C PHE A 143 7.08 0.61 0.60
N ILE A 144 6.17 1.39 0.05
CA ILE A 144 5.39 2.39 0.77
C ILE A 144 3.91 2.08 0.63
N GLY A 145 3.19 2.22 1.74
CA GLY A 145 1.73 2.19 1.81
C GLY A 145 1.21 3.49 2.43
N GLU A 146 0.27 4.14 1.75
CA GLU A 146 -0.36 5.38 2.19
C GLU A 146 -1.87 5.23 2.23
N LEU A 147 -2.49 5.65 3.33
CA LEU A 147 -3.93 5.81 3.41
C LEU A 147 -4.29 7.28 3.19
N TRP A 148 -5.05 7.53 2.14
CA TRP A 148 -5.59 8.84 1.79
C TRP A 148 -7.04 8.95 2.18
N THR A 149 -7.47 10.12 2.67
CA THR A 149 -8.87 10.42 2.99
C THR A 149 -9.34 11.64 2.23
N ASN A 150 -10.59 11.60 1.78
CA ASN A 150 -11.29 12.74 1.20
C ASN A 150 -12.17 13.37 2.28
N ARG A 151 -11.78 14.57 2.73
CA ARG A 151 -12.58 15.42 3.64
C ARG A 151 -12.91 16.70 2.90
N ASP A 152 -14.18 17.00 2.77
CA ASP A 152 -14.69 18.22 2.10
C ASP A 152 -14.21 18.40 0.64
N GLY A 153 -14.05 17.29 -0.08
CA GLY A 153 -13.58 17.30 -1.48
C GLY A 153 -12.07 17.33 -1.64
N GLU A 154 -11.31 17.42 -0.55
CA GLU A 154 -9.85 17.45 -0.57
C GLU A 154 -9.24 16.12 -0.11
N TRP A 155 -8.42 15.51 -0.98
CA TRP A 155 -7.69 14.29 -0.66
C TRP A 155 -6.38 14.63 0.05
N LYS A 156 -6.21 14.10 1.29
CA LYS A 156 -5.00 14.23 2.12
C LYS A 156 -4.56 12.87 2.66
N MET A 157 -3.27 12.70 2.84
CA MET A 157 -2.66 11.53 3.45
C MET A 157 -2.88 11.55 4.96
N MET A 158 -3.45 10.47 5.51
CA MET A 158 -3.65 10.33 6.94
C MET A 158 -2.75 9.28 7.58
N ARG A 159 -2.25 8.31 6.79
CA ARG A 159 -1.29 7.30 7.27
C ARG A 159 -0.23 7.05 6.22
N TYR A 160 0.97 6.78 6.68
CA TYR A 160 2.15 6.45 5.87
C TYR A 160 2.92 5.32 6.53
N GLN A 161 3.36 4.35 5.76
CA GLN A 161 4.21 3.28 6.24
C GLN A 161 5.25 2.88 5.20
N GLU A 162 6.48 2.71 5.65
CA GLU A 162 7.59 2.17 4.87
C GLU A 162 7.98 0.77 5.31
N THR A 163 8.47 -0.02 4.35
CA THR A 163 9.11 -1.31 4.58
C THR A 163 10.33 -1.43 3.68
N PHE A 164 11.47 -1.86 4.22
CA PHE A 164 12.66 -2.12 3.39
C PHE A 164 12.39 -3.21 2.37
N VAL A 165 12.80 -2.96 1.12
CA VAL A 165 12.86 -3.96 0.07
C VAL A 165 14.27 -4.58 0.09
N ARG A 166 14.33 -5.91 0.29
CA ARG A 166 15.57 -6.70 0.29
C ARG A 166 15.93 -7.12 -1.12
#